data_3b44c357b0c76066e23ac7fda35463f1
#
_entry.id   3b44c357b0c76066e23ac7fda35463f1
#
_cell.length_a   1.000
_cell.length_b   1.000
_cell.length_c   1.000
_cell.angle_alpha   90.00
_cell.angle_beta   90.00
_cell.angle_gamma   90.00
#
_symmetry.space_group_name_H-M   'P 1'
#
loop_
_entity.id
_entity.type
_entity.pdbx_description
1 polymer ?
#
loop_
_entity_poly.entity_id
_entity_poly.type
_entity_poly.pdbx_seq_one_letter_code
_entity_poly.pdbx_strand_id
1 'polypeptide(L)'
;MTEVVLENIKAIAFDLDGTLVDSAAGLAEAIDNMLKEFNFSPAGKERVSIWVGNGVDVLVERALSWASAEITPERQKKARASFDKFYATSVTTGSQLFPGVKDTLEQLAKHGLPMGIVTNKATPFIAPLLKKLGIEHYFSLVLGSDDVKALKPHPAPLYLTMGTFGLRKEELLFVGDSRNDIIAAKSAECPCVGLTYGYNYGESIALSEPNCVLTHFSDLLPAIGLSEIK
;
A
#
# COMPACT_ATOMS: atom_id res chain seq x y z
N MET A 1 1.79 -21.84 -18.59
CA MET A 1 0.60 -21.90 -17.70
C MET A 1 1.11 -21.66 -16.31
N THR A 2 0.68 -20.59 -15.68
CA THR A 2 1.03 -20.29 -14.28
C THR A 2 0.35 -21.39 -13.44
N GLU A 3 1.14 -22.13 -12.66
CA GLU A 3 0.60 -23.13 -11.77
C GLU A 3 -0.24 -22.42 -10.69
N VAL A 4 -1.47 -22.89 -10.44
CA VAL A 4 -2.32 -22.35 -9.38
C VAL A 4 -1.64 -22.62 -8.06
N VAL A 5 -1.27 -21.57 -7.34
CA VAL A 5 -0.50 -21.68 -6.08
C VAL A 5 -1.41 -21.52 -4.87
N LEU A 6 -2.53 -20.79 -5.02
CA LEU A 6 -3.38 -20.37 -3.90
C LEU A 6 -4.81 -20.85 -4.09
N GLU A 7 -5.26 -21.72 -3.19
CA GLU A 7 -6.61 -22.30 -3.22
C GLU A 7 -7.48 -21.74 -2.08
N ASN A 8 -8.80 -21.91 -2.21
CA ASN A 8 -9.79 -21.57 -1.19
C ASN A 8 -9.86 -20.09 -0.80
N ILE A 9 -9.39 -19.18 -1.65
CA ILE A 9 -9.47 -17.75 -1.40
C ILE A 9 -10.93 -17.28 -1.53
N LYS A 10 -11.44 -16.61 -0.49
CA LYS A 10 -12.81 -16.08 -0.43
C LYS A 10 -12.89 -14.56 -0.40
N ALA A 11 -11.80 -13.89 -0.06
CA ALA A 11 -11.66 -12.45 -0.17
C ALA A 11 -10.20 -12.06 -0.36
N ILE A 12 -9.97 -10.86 -0.86
CA ILE A 12 -8.62 -10.33 -1.08
C ILE A 12 -8.52 -8.96 -0.41
N ALA A 13 -7.45 -8.76 0.36
CA ALA A 13 -7.05 -7.45 0.84
C ALA A 13 -5.76 -7.00 0.15
N PHE A 14 -5.67 -5.72 -0.15
CA PHE A 14 -4.55 -5.12 -0.86
C PHE A 14 -3.89 -4.04 -0.01
N ASP A 15 -2.58 -3.91 -0.07
CA ASP A 15 -1.96 -2.62 0.21
C ASP A 15 -2.30 -1.62 -0.91
N LEU A 16 -1.99 -0.35 -0.71
CA LEU A 16 -2.35 0.72 -1.63
C LEU A 16 -1.13 1.28 -2.36
N ASP A 17 -0.22 1.95 -1.61
CA ASP A 17 0.93 2.65 -2.17
C ASP A 17 2.05 1.65 -2.55
N GLY A 18 2.36 1.51 -3.84
CA GLY A 18 3.30 0.51 -4.35
C GLY A 18 2.64 -0.78 -4.84
N THR A 19 1.38 -1.03 -4.45
CA THR A 19 0.62 -2.22 -4.81
C THR A 19 -0.42 -1.92 -5.88
N LEU A 20 -1.41 -1.10 -5.57
CA LEU A 20 -2.46 -0.66 -6.51
C LEU A 20 -2.07 0.64 -7.20
N VAL A 21 -1.35 1.52 -6.51
CA VAL A 21 -1.10 2.91 -6.90
C VAL A 21 0.39 3.23 -6.89
N ASP A 22 0.91 3.73 -8.02
CA ASP A 22 2.18 4.46 -8.06
C ASP A 22 1.93 5.88 -7.52
N SER A 23 2.21 6.07 -6.24
CA SER A 23 2.06 7.33 -5.51
C SER A 23 3.38 8.06 -5.26
N ALA A 24 4.51 7.50 -5.71
CA ALA A 24 5.84 8.01 -5.40
C ALA A 24 6.05 9.47 -5.83
N ALA A 25 5.46 9.90 -6.96
CA ALA A 25 5.59 11.26 -7.43
C ALA A 25 4.87 12.26 -6.51
N GLY A 26 3.63 11.94 -6.08
CA GLY A 26 2.87 12.80 -5.17
C GLY A 26 3.49 12.87 -3.78
N LEU A 27 4.00 11.75 -3.27
CA LEU A 27 4.72 11.70 -1.99
C LEU A 27 6.02 12.53 -2.05
N ALA A 28 6.79 12.41 -3.14
CA ALA A 28 8.01 13.16 -3.34
C ALA A 28 7.75 14.67 -3.44
N GLU A 29 6.71 15.07 -4.18
CA GLU A 29 6.31 16.48 -4.28
C GLU A 29 5.98 17.07 -2.91
N ALA A 30 5.22 16.36 -2.09
CA ALA A 30 4.87 16.81 -0.73
C ALA A 30 6.10 16.88 0.19
N ILE A 31 6.99 15.88 0.16
CA ILE A 31 8.24 15.88 0.93
C ILE A 31 9.16 17.02 0.49
N ASP A 32 9.34 17.20 -0.82
CA ASP A 32 10.22 18.25 -1.36
C ASP A 32 9.72 19.65 -1.03
N ASN A 33 8.42 19.88 -1.08
CA ASN A 33 7.82 21.15 -0.68
C ASN A 33 7.92 21.38 0.84
N MET A 34 7.70 20.34 1.65
CA MET A 34 7.94 20.41 3.09
C MET A 34 9.41 20.75 3.39
N LEU A 35 10.38 20.05 2.78
CA LEU A 35 11.79 20.33 2.97
C LEU A 35 12.16 21.77 2.60
N LYS A 36 11.61 22.30 1.50
CA LYS A 36 11.80 23.71 1.09
C LYS A 36 11.26 24.71 2.12
N GLU A 37 10.07 24.46 2.72
CA GLU A 37 9.55 25.33 3.80
C GLU A 37 10.50 25.39 5.01
N PHE A 38 11.30 24.33 5.24
CA PHE A 38 12.32 24.27 6.28
C PHE A 38 13.72 24.69 5.81
N ASN A 39 13.84 25.26 4.61
CA ASN A 39 15.09 25.69 3.98
C ASN A 39 16.09 24.54 3.71
N PHE A 40 15.60 23.35 3.43
CA PHE A 40 16.40 22.21 3.01
C PHE A 40 16.28 21.96 1.51
N SER A 41 17.27 21.25 0.95
CA SER A 41 17.24 20.80 -0.44
C SER A 41 16.17 19.74 -0.66
N PRO A 42 15.54 19.64 -1.85
CA PRO A 42 14.61 18.58 -2.18
C PRO A 42 15.30 17.22 -2.23
N ALA A 43 14.60 16.17 -1.80
CA ALA A 43 15.10 14.80 -1.77
C ALA A 43 14.96 14.07 -3.11
N GLY A 44 13.90 14.38 -3.86
CA GLY A 44 13.56 13.78 -5.15
C GLY A 44 12.86 12.42 -5.08
N LYS A 45 12.18 12.06 -6.19
CA LYS A 45 11.31 10.88 -6.26
C LYS A 45 12.05 9.57 -5.93
N GLU A 46 13.24 9.37 -6.48
CA GLU A 46 14.00 8.11 -6.31
C GLU A 46 14.31 7.82 -4.84
N ARG A 47 14.66 8.85 -4.09
CA ARG A 47 14.97 8.69 -2.66
C ARG A 47 13.72 8.54 -1.82
N VAL A 48 12.70 9.33 -2.09
CA VAL A 48 11.44 9.26 -1.35
C VAL A 48 10.77 7.88 -1.52
N SER A 49 10.80 7.29 -2.73
CA SER A 49 10.22 5.96 -2.96
C SER A 49 10.83 4.87 -2.07
N ILE A 50 12.14 4.96 -1.75
CA ILE A 50 12.80 4.00 -0.84
C ILE A 50 12.34 4.19 0.62
N TRP A 51 11.78 5.34 0.97
CA TRP A 51 11.32 5.64 2.33
C TRP A 51 9.85 5.27 2.58
N VAL A 52 9.07 4.99 1.54
CA VAL A 52 7.64 4.67 1.63
C VAL A 52 7.41 3.32 2.33
N GLY A 53 6.25 3.17 3.00
CA GLY A 53 5.76 1.88 3.51
C GLY A 53 5.55 1.81 5.03
N ASN A 54 6.15 2.71 5.82
CA ASN A 54 6.03 2.71 7.29
C ASN A 54 5.09 3.79 7.86
N GLY A 55 4.26 4.39 7.01
CA GLY A 55 3.40 5.51 7.39
C GLY A 55 4.11 6.88 7.29
N VAL A 56 3.30 7.93 7.35
CA VAL A 56 3.75 9.27 7.03
C VAL A 56 4.70 9.86 8.08
N ASP A 57 4.54 9.52 9.37
CA ASP A 57 5.42 10.05 10.43
C ASP A 57 6.85 9.58 10.23
N VAL A 58 7.02 8.29 9.88
CA VAL A 58 8.34 7.71 9.55
C VAL A 58 8.90 8.29 8.25
N LEU A 59 8.04 8.54 7.25
CA LEU A 59 8.46 9.17 5.99
C LEU A 59 9.03 10.58 6.23
N VAL A 60 8.33 11.40 7.00
CA VAL A 60 8.76 12.76 7.37
C VAL A 60 10.04 12.72 8.20
N GLU A 61 10.15 11.80 9.16
CA GLU A 61 11.37 11.62 9.96
C GLU A 61 12.58 11.25 9.10
N ARG A 62 12.41 10.33 8.15
CA ARG A 62 13.47 9.95 7.18
C ARG A 62 13.91 11.14 6.33
N ALA A 63 12.98 11.97 5.89
CA ALA A 63 13.29 13.16 5.12
C ALA A 63 14.07 14.20 5.93
N LEU A 64 13.68 14.45 7.18
CA LEU A 64 14.40 15.33 8.09
C LEU A 64 15.79 14.79 8.44
N SER A 65 15.90 13.50 8.73
CA SER A 65 17.18 12.83 8.99
C SER A 65 18.14 12.95 7.82
N TRP A 66 17.64 12.71 6.61
CA TRP A 66 18.43 12.85 5.38
C TRP A 66 18.93 14.29 5.18
N ALA A 67 18.09 15.28 5.49
CA ALA A 67 18.45 16.69 5.43
C ALA A 67 19.39 17.12 6.58
N SER A 68 19.84 16.20 7.42
CA SER A 68 20.65 16.47 8.63
C SER A 68 20.01 17.46 9.59
N ALA A 69 18.67 17.51 9.62
CA ALA A 69 17.93 18.35 10.54
C ALA A 69 17.97 17.74 11.96
N GLU A 70 18.08 18.58 12.96
CA GLU A 70 17.86 18.15 14.33
C GLU A 70 16.40 17.70 14.49
N ILE A 71 16.19 16.46 14.95
CA ILE A 71 14.84 15.89 15.11
C ILE A 71 14.36 16.17 16.53
N THR A 72 13.46 17.15 16.64
CA THR A 72 12.75 17.44 17.88
C THR A 72 11.25 17.15 17.68
N PRO A 73 10.50 16.80 18.75
CA PRO A 73 9.05 16.56 18.64
C PRO A 73 8.30 17.74 18.01
N GLU A 74 8.72 18.96 18.32
CA GLU A 74 8.11 20.17 17.74
C GLU A 74 8.38 20.29 16.24
N ARG A 75 9.62 20.02 15.80
CA ARG A 75 9.98 20.06 14.37
C ARG A 75 9.26 18.96 13.61
N GLN A 76 9.19 17.75 14.13
CA GLN A 76 8.43 16.65 13.52
C GLN A 76 6.96 17.01 13.34
N LYS A 77 6.32 17.57 14.39
CA LYS A 77 4.92 18.02 14.31
C LYS A 77 4.69 19.09 13.24
N LYS A 78 5.58 20.09 13.16
CA LYS A 78 5.51 21.14 12.14
C LYS A 78 5.75 20.59 10.74
N ALA A 79 6.74 19.72 10.57
CA ALA A 79 7.05 19.09 9.28
C ALA A 79 5.91 18.18 8.82
N ARG A 80 5.30 17.40 9.74
CA ARG A 80 4.13 16.60 9.44
C ARG A 80 2.96 17.46 8.97
N ALA A 81 2.65 18.55 9.63
CA ALA A 81 1.57 19.46 9.22
C ALA A 81 1.86 20.11 7.85
N SER A 82 3.12 20.47 7.58
CA SER A 82 3.56 20.97 6.27
C SER A 82 3.40 19.89 5.18
N PHE A 83 3.85 18.67 5.45
CA PHE A 83 3.65 17.56 4.52
C PHE A 83 2.16 17.34 4.21
N ASP A 84 1.30 17.24 5.23
CA ASP A 84 -0.13 17.00 5.05
C ASP A 84 -0.79 18.09 4.18
N LYS A 85 -0.40 19.35 4.36
CA LYS A 85 -0.86 20.49 3.55
C LYS A 85 -0.53 20.32 2.07
N PHE A 86 0.70 19.93 1.74
CA PHE A 86 1.11 19.73 0.34
C PHE A 86 0.55 18.42 -0.23
N TYR A 87 0.52 17.38 0.58
CA TYR A 87 0.04 16.08 0.15
C TYR A 87 -1.47 16.07 -0.14
N ALA A 88 -2.26 16.91 0.52
CA ALA A 88 -3.69 17.07 0.22
C ALA A 88 -3.98 17.36 -1.27
N THR A 89 -3.06 18.02 -1.98
CA THR A 89 -3.16 18.25 -3.42
C THR A 89 -2.42 17.18 -4.22
N SER A 90 -1.15 16.90 -3.88
CA SER A 90 -0.30 16.02 -4.67
C SER A 90 -0.72 14.55 -4.62
N VAL A 91 -1.49 14.14 -3.61
CA VAL A 91 -2.04 12.77 -3.52
C VAL A 91 -2.88 12.38 -4.72
N THR A 92 -3.61 13.32 -5.31
CA THR A 92 -4.47 13.06 -6.48
C THR A 92 -3.82 13.40 -7.81
N THR A 93 -2.90 14.37 -7.84
CA THR A 93 -2.23 14.81 -9.07
C THR A 93 -0.98 14.00 -9.39
N GLY A 94 -0.28 13.51 -8.38
CA GLY A 94 0.97 12.75 -8.49
C GLY A 94 0.80 11.24 -8.30
N SER A 95 -0.42 10.69 -8.46
CA SER A 95 -0.70 9.27 -8.29
C SER A 95 -1.45 8.68 -9.48
N GLN A 96 -1.12 7.44 -9.85
CA GLN A 96 -1.77 6.68 -10.92
C GLN A 96 -1.85 5.20 -10.57
N LEU A 97 -2.78 4.47 -11.20
CA LEU A 97 -2.83 3.01 -11.05
C LEU A 97 -1.63 2.37 -11.73
N PHE A 98 -1.13 1.29 -11.14
CA PHE A 98 -0.21 0.41 -11.86
C PHE A 98 -0.91 -0.29 -13.02
N PRO A 99 -0.16 -0.69 -14.07
CA PRO A 99 -0.72 -1.40 -15.21
C PRO A 99 -1.49 -2.66 -14.80
N GLY A 100 -2.67 -2.88 -15.40
CA GLY A 100 -3.51 -4.05 -15.16
C GLY A 100 -4.37 -4.00 -13.88
N VAL A 101 -4.15 -3.04 -12.97
CA VAL A 101 -4.87 -2.97 -11.69
C VAL A 101 -6.38 -2.83 -11.91
N LYS A 102 -6.82 -1.85 -12.71
CA LYS A 102 -8.24 -1.58 -12.90
C LYS A 102 -8.98 -2.78 -13.48
N ASP A 103 -8.42 -3.36 -14.54
CA ASP A 103 -9.04 -4.49 -15.24
C ASP A 103 -9.10 -5.74 -14.34
N THR A 104 -8.03 -6.00 -13.57
CA THR A 104 -8.01 -7.11 -12.62
C THR A 104 -9.01 -6.93 -11.49
N LEU A 105 -9.14 -5.72 -10.91
CA LEU A 105 -10.15 -5.42 -9.89
C LEU A 105 -11.57 -5.63 -10.42
N GLU A 106 -11.83 -5.21 -11.67
CA GLU A 106 -13.12 -5.46 -12.32
C GLU A 106 -13.40 -6.97 -12.47
N GLN A 107 -12.40 -7.75 -12.89
CA GLN A 107 -12.54 -9.21 -13.00
C GLN A 107 -12.78 -9.86 -11.64
N LEU A 108 -12.05 -9.49 -10.60
CA LEU A 108 -12.27 -9.99 -9.24
C LEU A 108 -13.68 -9.68 -8.74
N ALA A 109 -14.20 -8.48 -9.04
CA ALA A 109 -15.57 -8.10 -8.71
C ALA A 109 -16.60 -8.93 -9.48
N LYS A 110 -16.38 -9.21 -10.78
CA LYS A 110 -17.24 -10.11 -11.58
C LYS A 110 -17.27 -11.54 -11.02
N HIS A 111 -16.16 -12.01 -10.43
CA HIS A 111 -16.10 -13.30 -9.72
C HIS A 111 -16.75 -13.26 -8.33
N GLY A 112 -17.26 -12.10 -7.90
CA GLY A 112 -17.96 -11.96 -6.63
C GLY A 112 -17.05 -12.00 -5.39
N LEU A 113 -15.74 -11.79 -5.56
CA LEU A 113 -14.80 -11.77 -4.45
C LEU A 113 -14.86 -10.43 -3.69
N PRO A 114 -15.19 -10.42 -2.39
CA PRO A 114 -15.05 -9.24 -1.55
C PRO A 114 -13.60 -8.74 -1.55
N MET A 115 -13.44 -7.42 -1.66
CA MET A 115 -12.13 -6.79 -1.67
C MET A 115 -12.02 -5.73 -0.58
N GLY A 116 -10.83 -5.64 0.03
CA GLY A 116 -10.49 -4.62 1.02
C GLY A 116 -9.15 -3.96 0.76
N ILE A 117 -8.95 -2.80 1.35
CA ILE A 117 -7.65 -2.10 1.41
C ILE A 117 -7.17 -2.12 2.85
N VAL A 118 -5.90 -2.48 3.05
CA VAL A 118 -5.20 -2.44 4.34
C VAL A 118 -3.85 -1.75 4.13
N THR A 119 -3.77 -0.48 4.49
CA THR A 119 -2.59 0.35 4.17
C THR A 119 -2.09 1.14 5.37
N ASN A 120 -0.77 1.41 5.40
CA ASN A 120 -0.15 2.32 6.37
C ASN A 120 -0.31 3.80 5.97
N LYS A 121 -1.00 4.09 4.87
CA LYS A 121 -1.36 5.45 4.45
C LYS A 121 -2.33 6.10 5.44
N ALA A 122 -2.15 7.39 5.70
CA ALA A 122 -3.07 8.16 6.55
C ALA A 122 -4.48 8.20 5.95
N THR A 123 -5.47 7.84 6.76
CA THR A 123 -6.87 7.64 6.36
C THR A 123 -7.48 8.81 5.58
N PRO A 124 -7.24 10.10 5.92
CA PRO A 124 -7.83 11.22 5.19
C PRO A 124 -7.44 11.31 3.71
N PHE A 125 -6.31 10.71 3.32
CA PHE A 125 -5.82 10.75 1.94
C PHE A 125 -6.30 9.58 1.07
N ILE A 126 -6.98 8.57 1.65
CA ILE A 126 -7.36 7.36 0.92
C ILE A 126 -8.59 7.61 0.05
N ALA A 127 -9.71 8.02 0.63
CA ALA A 127 -10.97 8.19 -0.10
C ALA A 127 -10.87 9.18 -1.30
N PRO A 128 -10.23 10.36 -1.18
CA PRO A 128 -10.03 11.26 -2.31
C PRO A 128 -9.22 10.62 -3.45
N LEU A 129 -8.19 9.83 -3.10
CA LEU A 129 -7.35 9.12 -4.05
C LEU A 129 -8.14 8.03 -4.79
N LEU A 130 -8.84 7.15 -4.08
CA LEU A 130 -9.63 6.07 -4.68
C LEU A 130 -10.72 6.62 -5.62
N LYS A 131 -11.38 7.69 -5.21
CA LYS A 131 -12.38 8.39 -6.02
C LYS A 131 -11.77 8.97 -7.29
N LYS A 132 -10.62 9.65 -7.18
CA LYS A 132 -9.90 10.20 -8.34
C LYS A 132 -9.50 9.13 -9.34
N LEU A 133 -9.09 7.95 -8.85
CA LEU A 133 -8.68 6.81 -9.67
C LEU A 133 -9.88 5.97 -10.18
N GLY A 134 -11.10 6.24 -9.69
CA GLY A 134 -12.32 5.55 -10.10
C GLY A 134 -12.38 4.08 -9.69
N ILE A 135 -11.78 3.74 -8.53
CA ILE A 135 -11.73 2.36 -8.02
C ILE A 135 -12.37 2.20 -6.64
N GLU A 136 -12.91 3.26 -6.05
CA GLU A 136 -13.50 3.23 -4.69
C GLU A 136 -14.59 2.18 -4.51
N HIS A 137 -15.39 1.97 -5.56
CA HIS A 137 -16.55 1.09 -5.54
C HIS A 137 -16.22 -0.41 -5.50
N TYR A 138 -14.97 -0.80 -5.73
CA TYR A 138 -14.55 -2.20 -5.63
C TYR A 138 -14.33 -2.65 -4.18
N PHE A 139 -14.13 -1.72 -3.24
CA PHE A 139 -13.69 -2.08 -1.89
C PHE A 139 -14.82 -1.91 -0.88
N SER A 140 -15.18 -3.00 -0.21
CA SER A 140 -16.17 -3.02 0.87
C SER A 140 -15.56 -2.74 2.25
N LEU A 141 -14.23 -2.74 2.36
CA LEU A 141 -13.47 -2.38 3.56
C LEU A 141 -12.24 -1.57 3.17
N VAL A 142 -12.01 -0.46 3.87
CA VAL A 142 -10.80 0.36 3.70
C VAL A 142 -10.27 0.69 5.09
N LEU A 143 -9.05 0.25 5.38
CA LEU A 143 -8.34 0.50 6.63
C LEU A 143 -7.05 1.26 6.35
N GLY A 144 -6.98 2.50 6.82
CA GLY A 144 -5.78 3.33 6.84
C GLY A 144 -5.09 3.32 8.21
N SER A 145 -4.05 4.14 8.35
CA SER A 145 -3.25 4.20 9.59
C SER A 145 -4.05 4.64 10.80
N ASP A 146 -5.06 5.48 10.61
CA ASP A 146 -5.83 6.06 11.72
C ASP A 146 -6.97 5.13 12.17
N ASP A 147 -7.27 4.06 11.41
CA ASP A 147 -8.36 3.12 11.68
C ASP A 147 -7.92 1.94 12.56
N VAL A 148 -6.62 1.80 12.79
CA VAL A 148 -6.02 0.67 13.51
C VAL A 148 -5.02 1.14 14.57
N LYS A 149 -4.89 0.36 15.66
CA LYS A 149 -3.93 0.68 16.74
C LYS A 149 -2.49 0.30 16.41
N ALA A 150 -2.28 -0.62 15.50
CA ALA A 150 -0.97 -1.09 15.10
C ALA A 150 -0.91 -1.27 13.58
N LEU A 151 0.11 -0.67 12.98
CA LEU A 151 0.34 -0.67 11.53
C LEU A 151 1.07 -1.94 11.08
N LYS A 152 0.99 -2.29 9.80
CA LYS A 152 1.86 -3.30 9.20
C LYS A 152 3.34 -2.92 9.45
N PRO A 153 4.19 -3.84 9.89
CA PRO A 153 4.09 -5.31 9.79
C PRO A 153 3.30 -6.01 10.92
N HIS A 154 2.62 -5.30 11.81
CA HIS A 154 1.76 -5.94 12.82
C HIS A 154 0.53 -6.57 12.14
N PRO A 155 0.09 -7.80 12.53
CA PRO A 155 -1.02 -8.50 11.88
C PRO A 155 -2.42 -7.96 12.23
N ALA A 156 -2.56 -7.07 13.21
CA ALA A 156 -3.85 -6.58 13.69
C ALA A 156 -4.80 -6.08 12.59
N PRO A 157 -4.36 -5.31 11.57
CA PRO A 157 -5.25 -4.89 10.48
C PRO A 157 -5.83 -6.07 9.69
N LEU A 158 -5.06 -7.15 9.52
CA LEU A 158 -5.53 -8.36 8.82
C LEU A 158 -6.51 -9.16 9.67
N TYR A 159 -6.30 -9.26 10.99
CA TYR A 159 -7.30 -9.83 11.90
C TYR A 159 -8.62 -9.07 11.88
N LEU A 160 -8.56 -7.74 11.84
CA LEU A 160 -9.76 -6.91 11.70
C LEU A 160 -10.46 -7.17 10.36
N THR A 161 -9.70 -7.31 9.27
CA THR A 161 -10.22 -7.62 7.94
C THR A 161 -10.91 -9.00 7.93
N MET A 162 -10.26 -10.02 8.47
CA MET A 162 -10.84 -11.37 8.59
C MET A 162 -12.14 -11.35 9.41
N GLY A 163 -12.12 -10.66 10.55
CA GLY A 163 -13.31 -10.53 11.40
C GLY A 163 -14.47 -9.83 10.69
N THR A 164 -14.17 -8.77 9.91
CA THR A 164 -15.17 -8.01 9.17
C THR A 164 -15.79 -8.84 8.04
N PHE A 165 -14.99 -9.63 7.33
CA PHE A 165 -15.48 -10.49 6.24
C PHE A 165 -15.97 -11.86 6.71
N GLY A 166 -15.84 -12.21 7.99
CA GLY A 166 -16.23 -13.51 8.54
C GLY A 166 -15.40 -14.66 8.01
N LEU A 167 -14.09 -14.44 7.83
CA LEU A 167 -13.17 -15.39 7.20
C LEU A 167 -12.24 -16.06 8.20
N ARG A 168 -11.81 -17.27 7.84
CA ARG A 168 -10.65 -17.93 8.44
C ARG A 168 -9.37 -17.40 7.79
N LYS A 169 -8.23 -17.58 8.45
CA LYS A 169 -6.94 -17.05 8.00
C LYS A 169 -6.51 -17.53 6.60
N GLU A 170 -6.80 -18.77 6.27
CA GLU A 170 -6.48 -19.38 4.97
C GLU A 170 -7.40 -18.91 3.83
N GLU A 171 -8.49 -18.21 4.14
CA GLU A 171 -9.49 -17.74 3.18
C GLU A 171 -9.28 -16.27 2.74
N LEU A 172 -8.42 -15.52 3.45
CA LEU A 172 -8.04 -14.16 3.11
C LEU A 172 -6.69 -14.14 2.42
N LEU A 173 -6.64 -13.73 1.16
CA LEU A 173 -5.38 -13.42 0.48
C LEU A 173 -4.98 -11.97 0.77
N PHE A 174 -3.71 -11.76 1.15
CA PHE A 174 -3.15 -10.43 1.24
C PHE A 174 -2.14 -10.17 0.11
N VAL A 175 -2.31 -9.06 -0.61
CA VAL A 175 -1.45 -8.67 -1.75
C VAL A 175 -0.75 -7.37 -1.39
N GLY A 176 0.58 -7.37 -1.47
CA GLY A 176 1.40 -6.22 -1.16
C GLY A 176 2.74 -6.23 -1.91
N ASP A 177 3.48 -5.15 -1.79
CA ASP A 177 4.77 -4.97 -2.48
C ASP A 177 5.96 -4.85 -1.53
N SER A 178 5.71 -4.75 -0.22
CA SER A 178 6.76 -4.52 0.77
C SER A 178 6.89 -5.66 1.78
N ARG A 179 8.06 -5.75 2.40
CA ARG A 179 8.30 -6.67 3.52
C ARG A 179 7.31 -6.48 4.66
N ASN A 180 6.78 -5.26 4.87
CA ASN A 180 5.77 -5.02 5.90
C ASN A 180 4.48 -5.80 5.64
N ASP A 181 4.10 -5.93 4.38
CA ASP A 181 2.93 -6.65 3.94
C ASP A 181 3.09 -8.15 4.18
N ILE A 182 4.22 -8.68 3.74
CA ILE A 182 4.51 -10.10 3.83
C ILE A 182 4.68 -10.54 5.31
N ILE A 183 5.36 -9.74 6.13
CA ILE A 183 5.49 -10.03 7.57
C ILE A 183 4.13 -9.97 8.26
N ALA A 184 3.28 -8.97 7.95
CA ALA A 184 1.93 -8.89 8.52
C ALA A 184 1.09 -10.12 8.14
N ALA A 185 1.11 -10.52 6.86
CA ALA A 185 0.38 -11.69 6.38
C ALA A 185 0.87 -13.00 7.01
N LYS A 186 2.17 -13.22 7.05
CA LYS A 186 2.77 -14.39 7.72
C LYS A 186 2.43 -14.43 9.21
N SER A 187 2.47 -13.28 9.89
CA SER A 187 2.09 -13.18 11.31
C SER A 187 0.61 -13.41 11.56
N ALA A 188 -0.24 -13.09 10.57
CA ALA A 188 -1.67 -13.39 10.59
C ALA A 188 -2.00 -14.78 10.06
N GLU A 189 -0.99 -15.53 9.58
CA GLU A 189 -1.11 -16.84 8.94
C GLU A 189 -2.04 -16.82 7.70
N CYS A 190 -2.12 -15.68 7.00
CA CYS A 190 -2.83 -15.56 5.74
C CYS A 190 -1.92 -15.87 4.56
N PRO A 191 -2.41 -16.51 3.48
CA PRO A 191 -1.68 -16.54 2.22
C PRO A 191 -1.39 -15.12 1.70
N CYS A 192 -0.21 -14.94 1.08
CA CYS A 192 0.20 -13.65 0.59
C CYS A 192 0.92 -13.70 -0.76
N VAL A 193 0.71 -12.64 -1.54
CA VAL A 193 1.38 -12.36 -2.81
C VAL A 193 2.27 -11.15 -2.65
N GLY A 194 3.52 -11.26 -3.11
CA GLY A 194 4.46 -10.17 -3.21
C GLY A 194 4.58 -9.65 -4.65
N LEU A 195 4.46 -8.34 -4.85
CA LEU A 195 4.60 -7.68 -6.15
C LEU A 195 6.00 -7.10 -6.32
N THR A 196 6.63 -7.30 -7.49
CA THR A 196 8.04 -6.92 -7.70
C THR A 196 8.23 -5.46 -8.07
N TYR A 197 7.19 -4.76 -8.50
CA TYR A 197 7.27 -3.41 -9.07
C TYR A 197 7.11 -2.27 -8.05
N GLY A 198 6.83 -2.59 -6.79
CA GLY A 198 6.56 -1.60 -5.74
C GLY A 198 7.79 -1.03 -5.04
N TYR A 199 7.64 -0.62 -3.77
CA TYR A 199 8.59 0.23 -3.05
C TYR A 199 9.36 -0.48 -1.94
N ASN A 200 9.67 -1.73 -2.05
CA ASN A 200 10.25 -2.55 -0.97
C ASN A 200 11.67 -2.11 -0.54
N TYR A 201 11.86 -0.83 -0.21
CA TYR A 201 13.11 -0.25 0.34
C TYR A 201 14.36 -0.52 -0.51
N GLY A 202 14.18 -0.76 -1.83
CA GLY A 202 15.26 -1.14 -2.74
C GLY A 202 15.67 -2.62 -2.69
N GLU A 203 14.94 -3.45 -1.93
CA GLU A 203 15.18 -4.89 -1.80
C GLU A 203 14.17 -5.70 -2.62
N SER A 204 14.56 -6.91 -3.03
CA SER A 204 13.63 -7.83 -3.69
C SER A 204 12.57 -8.32 -2.71
N ILE A 205 11.29 -8.27 -3.09
CA ILE A 205 10.18 -8.79 -2.28
C ILE A 205 10.30 -10.31 -2.05
N ALA A 206 10.96 -11.04 -2.94
CA ALA A 206 11.21 -12.47 -2.81
C ALA A 206 12.01 -12.82 -1.54
N LEU A 207 12.82 -11.90 -1.02
CA LEU A 207 13.57 -12.09 0.23
C LEU A 207 12.65 -12.21 1.46
N SER A 208 11.43 -11.69 1.36
CA SER A 208 10.42 -11.84 2.41
C SER A 208 9.65 -13.18 2.32
N GLU A 209 9.90 -13.97 1.28
CA GLU A 209 9.34 -15.31 1.07
C GLU A 209 7.79 -15.31 1.11
N PRO A 210 7.09 -14.53 0.25
CA PRO A 210 5.64 -14.67 0.10
C PRO A 210 5.29 -16.03 -0.51
N ASN A 211 4.01 -16.43 -0.43
CA ASN A 211 3.54 -17.67 -1.06
C ASN A 211 3.68 -17.65 -2.59
N CYS A 212 3.56 -16.45 -3.19
CA CYS A 212 3.72 -16.24 -4.62
C CYS A 212 4.36 -14.85 -4.87
N VAL A 213 5.22 -14.75 -5.89
CA VAL A 213 5.80 -13.49 -6.37
C VAL A 213 5.30 -13.24 -7.78
N LEU A 214 4.69 -12.08 -8.01
CA LEU A 214 4.15 -11.70 -9.31
C LEU A 214 4.85 -10.44 -9.83
N THR A 215 5.07 -10.39 -11.15
CA THR A 215 5.65 -9.22 -11.84
C THR A 215 4.59 -8.31 -12.47
N HIS A 216 3.40 -8.86 -12.74
CA HIS A 216 2.27 -8.11 -13.24
C HIS A 216 1.06 -8.32 -12.35
N PHE A 217 0.28 -7.27 -12.11
CA PHE A 217 -0.92 -7.38 -11.27
C PHE A 217 -1.98 -8.30 -11.89
N SER A 218 -2.07 -8.35 -13.21
CA SER A 218 -2.97 -9.24 -13.94
C SER A 218 -2.71 -10.73 -13.69
N ASP A 219 -1.48 -11.11 -13.29
CA ASP A 219 -1.14 -12.49 -12.98
C ASP A 219 -1.81 -12.99 -11.69
N LEU A 220 -2.46 -12.09 -10.94
CA LEU A 220 -3.20 -12.44 -9.73
C LEU A 220 -4.39 -13.37 -10.02
N LEU A 221 -5.11 -13.16 -11.13
CA LEU A 221 -6.25 -14.02 -11.52
C LEU A 221 -5.83 -15.49 -11.68
N PRO A 222 -4.87 -15.82 -12.55
CA PRO A 222 -4.44 -17.21 -12.68
C PRO A 222 -3.77 -17.75 -11.42
N ALA A 223 -3.11 -16.92 -10.61
CA ALA A 223 -2.49 -17.37 -9.36
C ALA A 223 -3.49 -17.86 -8.31
N ILE A 224 -4.75 -17.45 -8.39
CA ILE A 224 -5.85 -17.91 -7.53
C ILE A 224 -6.86 -18.80 -8.29
N GLY A 225 -6.48 -19.31 -9.47
CA GLY A 225 -7.30 -20.24 -10.24
C GLY A 225 -8.47 -19.62 -10.99
N LEU A 226 -8.45 -18.29 -11.19
CA LEU A 226 -9.48 -17.58 -11.94
C LEU A 226 -9.03 -17.28 -13.36
N SER A 227 -9.99 -17.12 -14.26
CA SER A 227 -9.81 -16.66 -15.64
C SER A 227 -10.66 -15.43 -15.90
N GLU A 228 -10.32 -14.67 -16.93
CA GLU A 228 -11.13 -13.52 -17.34
C GLU A 228 -12.56 -13.94 -17.72
N ILE A 229 -13.53 -13.22 -17.18
CA ILE A 229 -14.94 -13.32 -17.58
C ILE A 229 -15.16 -12.34 -18.74
N LYS A 230 -15.60 -12.87 -19.89
CA LYS A 230 -15.89 -12.09 -21.11
C LYS A 230 -17.10 -11.18 -20.94
#